data_f36b2f0ccef069b3ca921a710e5a31b4
#
_entry.id   f36b2f0ccef069b3ca921a710e5a31b4
#
_cell.length_a   1.000
_cell.length_b   1.000
_cell.length_c   1.000
_cell.angle_alpha   90.00
_cell.angle_beta   90.00
_cell.angle_gamma   90.00
#
_symmetry.space_group_name_H-M   'P 1'
#
loop_
_entity.id
_entity.type
_entity.pdbx_description
1 polymer ?
#
loop_
_entity_poly.entity_id
_entity_poly.type
_entity_poly.pdbx_seq_one_letter_code
_entity_poly.pdbx_strand_id
1 'polypeptide(L)'
;MVTALIRTVILYLILIVGLRLTGKRQIGELEPIELVLTMLLSDLASVPMQNFGIPLLNGLVPIVTLLSLSMLLSWCSLHSVRFRSLVCGEPAVIIRDGKLEQAAMRRNRLTLDELLEALRAQGVTSLGDVKYAILENSGQVSVLL
;
A
#
# COMPACT_ATOMS: atom_id res chain seq x y z
N MET A 1 -16.45 -15.39 27.13
CA MET A 1 -16.54 -15.95 25.78
C MET A 1 -17.56 -15.24 24.91
N VAL A 2 -18.79 -15.05 25.38
CA VAL A 2 -19.82 -14.35 24.60
C VAL A 2 -19.41 -12.91 24.29
N THR A 3 -18.81 -12.20 25.24
CA THR A 3 -18.30 -10.84 25.03
C THR A 3 -17.23 -10.79 23.93
N ALA A 4 -16.32 -11.75 23.93
CA ALA A 4 -15.28 -11.84 22.89
C ALA A 4 -15.90 -12.07 21.51
N LEU A 5 -16.89 -12.94 21.42
CA LEU A 5 -17.60 -13.22 20.18
C LEU A 5 -18.29 -11.97 19.63
N ILE A 6 -19.02 -11.26 20.48
CA ILE A 6 -19.75 -10.05 20.09
C ILE A 6 -18.78 -8.96 19.64
N ARG A 7 -17.72 -8.70 20.39
CA ARG A 7 -16.71 -7.70 20.03
C ARG A 7 -16.02 -8.02 18.72
N THR A 8 -15.67 -9.27 18.51
CA THR A 8 -15.03 -9.72 17.28
C THR A 8 -15.94 -9.50 16.08
N VAL A 9 -17.21 -9.84 16.18
CA VAL A 9 -18.18 -9.64 15.10
C VAL A 9 -18.34 -8.15 14.80
N ILE A 10 -18.52 -7.31 15.81
CA ILE A 10 -18.70 -5.87 15.65
C ILE A 10 -17.47 -5.25 14.97
N LEU A 11 -16.27 -5.55 15.48
CA LEU A 11 -15.02 -5.01 14.94
C LEU A 11 -14.76 -5.50 13.52
N TYR A 12 -15.04 -6.76 13.24
CA TYR A 12 -14.90 -7.33 11.90
C TYR A 12 -15.79 -6.61 10.89
N LEU A 13 -17.06 -6.40 11.24
CA LEU A 13 -17.99 -5.69 10.37
C LEU A 13 -17.57 -4.24 10.15
N ILE A 14 -17.14 -3.56 11.20
CA ILE A 14 -16.66 -2.17 11.11
C ILE A 14 -15.44 -2.07 10.21
N LEU A 15 -14.49 -2.99 10.35
CA LEU A 15 -13.28 -3.00 9.53
C LEU A 15 -13.59 -3.29 8.06
N ILE A 16 -14.49 -4.24 7.78
CA ILE A 16 -14.90 -4.54 6.41
C ILE A 16 -15.54 -3.32 5.76
N VAL A 17 -16.49 -2.69 6.44
CA VAL A 17 -17.16 -1.50 5.92
C VAL A 17 -16.16 -0.37 5.73
N GLY A 18 -15.31 -0.13 6.73
CA GLY A 18 -14.30 0.92 6.67
C GLY A 18 -13.31 0.75 5.53
N LEU A 19 -12.77 -0.45 5.37
CA LEU A 19 -11.82 -0.75 4.29
C LEU A 19 -12.49 -0.64 2.91
N ARG A 20 -13.77 -0.98 2.84
CA ARG A 20 -14.51 -0.86 1.59
C ARG A 20 -14.76 0.59 1.20
N LEU A 21 -14.98 1.46 2.19
CA LEU A 21 -15.14 2.89 1.97
C LEU A 21 -13.84 3.57 1.51
N THR A 22 -12.68 3.05 1.89
CA THR A 22 -11.39 3.60 1.49
C THR A 22 -11.03 3.33 0.03
N GLY A 23 -11.77 2.46 -0.64
CA GLY A 23 -11.62 2.18 -2.06
C GLY A 23 -11.35 0.71 -2.37
N LYS A 24 -11.54 0.36 -3.65
CA LYS A 24 -11.28 -0.98 -4.16
C LYS A 24 -9.85 -1.07 -4.64
N ARG A 25 -9.02 -1.81 -3.94
CA ARG A 25 -7.64 -2.05 -4.36
C ARG A 25 -7.32 -3.53 -4.26
N GLN A 26 -6.51 -4.01 -5.19
CA GLN A 26 -6.06 -5.40 -5.17
C GLN A 26 -5.04 -5.60 -4.07
N ILE A 27 -5.18 -6.68 -3.33
CA ILE A 27 -4.31 -6.98 -2.19
C ILE A 27 -2.84 -7.11 -2.61
N GLY A 28 -2.58 -7.62 -3.82
CA GLY A 28 -1.23 -7.78 -4.35
C GLY A 28 -0.54 -6.49 -4.79
N GLU A 29 -1.26 -5.37 -4.84
CA GLU A 29 -0.74 -4.09 -5.34
C GLU A 29 -0.86 -2.98 -4.29
N LEU A 30 -0.75 -3.33 -3.00
CA LEU A 30 -0.82 -2.36 -1.92
C LEU A 30 0.37 -1.40 -1.96
N GLU A 31 0.08 -0.11 -1.93
CA GLU A 31 1.10 0.90 -1.72
C GLU A 31 1.57 0.87 -0.26
N PRO A 32 2.79 1.36 0.04
CA PRO A 32 3.31 1.34 1.41
C PRO A 32 2.39 2.02 2.43
N ILE A 33 1.72 3.10 2.05
CA ILE A 33 0.80 3.82 2.94
C ILE A 33 -0.43 2.96 3.30
N GLU A 34 -0.91 2.15 2.36
CA GLU A 34 -2.03 1.24 2.59
C GLU A 34 -1.64 0.06 3.46
N LEU A 35 -0.40 -0.42 3.30
CA LEU A 35 0.13 -1.47 4.16
C LEU A 35 0.23 -0.99 5.61
N VAL A 36 0.73 0.22 5.84
CA VAL A 36 0.80 0.81 7.17
C VAL A 36 -0.60 0.95 7.77
N LEU A 37 -1.57 1.41 7.00
CA LEU A 37 -2.97 1.52 7.45
C LEU A 37 -3.50 0.15 7.90
N THR A 38 -3.30 -0.89 7.08
CA THR A 38 -3.77 -2.24 7.38
C THR A 38 -3.13 -2.80 8.65
N MET A 39 -1.82 -2.60 8.82
CA MET A 39 -1.10 -3.05 10.00
C MET A 39 -1.58 -2.36 11.27
N LEU A 40 -1.77 -1.04 11.22
CA LEU A 40 -2.27 -0.26 12.35
C LEU A 40 -3.70 -0.66 12.72
N LEU A 41 -4.56 -0.88 11.74
CA LEU A 41 -5.93 -1.34 11.98
C LEU A 41 -5.95 -2.69 12.65
N SER A 42 -5.07 -3.61 12.24
CA SER A 42 -4.96 -4.94 12.85
C SER A 42 -4.58 -4.85 14.32
N ASP A 43 -3.60 -4.03 14.66
CA ASP A 43 -3.16 -3.82 16.04
C ASP A 43 -4.25 -3.16 16.89
N LEU A 44 -4.89 -2.13 16.37
CA LEU A 44 -5.94 -1.41 17.09
C LEU A 44 -7.16 -2.29 17.36
N ALA A 45 -7.51 -3.17 16.44
CA ALA A 45 -8.65 -4.05 16.58
C ALA A 45 -8.38 -5.21 17.53
N SER A 46 -7.15 -5.71 17.59
CA SER A 46 -6.82 -6.89 18.38
C SER A 46 -6.93 -6.65 19.90
N VAL A 47 -6.60 -5.45 20.37
CA VAL A 47 -6.62 -5.13 21.81
C VAL A 47 -8.05 -5.18 22.37
N PRO A 48 -9.06 -4.48 21.81
CA PRO A 48 -10.43 -4.56 22.35
C PRO A 48 -11.07 -5.93 22.13
N MET A 49 -10.61 -6.73 21.18
CA MET A 49 -11.09 -8.11 21.00
C MET A 49 -10.66 -9.02 22.15
N GLN A 50 -9.47 -8.79 22.68
CA GLN A 50 -8.85 -9.69 23.67
C GLN A 50 -8.96 -9.16 25.10
N ASN A 51 -8.96 -7.87 25.31
CA ASN A 51 -9.00 -7.24 26.60
C ASN A 51 -10.39 -6.67 26.90
N PHE A 52 -11.15 -7.38 27.74
CA PHE A 52 -12.52 -7.00 28.09
C PHE A 52 -12.59 -5.90 29.15
N GLY A 53 -11.48 -5.59 29.80
CA GLY A 53 -11.39 -4.47 30.74
C GLY A 53 -11.37 -3.12 30.04
N ILE A 54 -11.13 -3.10 28.73
CA ILE A 54 -11.15 -1.88 27.92
C ILE A 54 -12.53 -1.75 27.29
N PRO A 55 -13.22 -0.58 27.45
CA PRO A 55 -14.48 -0.34 26.74
C PRO A 55 -14.30 -0.45 25.22
N LEU A 56 -15.30 -1.00 24.54
CA LEU A 56 -15.26 -1.15 23.08
C LEU A 56 -15.08 0.19 22.38
N LEU A 57 -15.68 1.26 22.89
CA LEU A 57 -15.57 2.60 22.32
C LEU A 57 -14.12 3.12 22.32
N ASN A 58 -13.32 2.75 23.32
CA ASN A 58 -11.90 3.15 23.36
C ASN A 58 -11.08 2.50 22.23
N GLY A 59 -11.52 1.35 21.74
CA GLY A 59 -10.91 0.71 20.56
C GLY A 59 -11.47 1.26 19.26
N LEU A 60 -12.74 1.62 19.23
CA LEU A 60 -13.40 2.11 18.01
C LEU A 60 -12.96 3.52 17.61
N VAL A 61 -12.74 4.42 18.57
CA VAL A 61 -12.35 5.81 18.28
C VAL A 61 -11.05 5.87 17.44
N PRO A 62 -9.95 5.21 17.82
CA PRO A 62 -8.75 5.19 16.99
C PRO A 62 -8.99 4.59 15.61
N ILE A 63 -9.77 3.53 15.50
CA ILE A 63 -10.07 2.87 14.23
C ILE A 63 -10.83 3.83 13.30
N VAL A 64 -11.88 4.47 13.79
CA VAL A 64 -12.67 5.43 13.00
C VAL A 64 -11.82 6.64 12.62
N THR A 65 -10.98 7.12 13.52
CA THR A 65 -10.05 8.23 13.25
C THR A 65 -9.09 7.88 12.14
N LEU A 66 -8.49 6.69 12.19
CA LEU A 66 -7.52 6.24 11.20
C LEU A 66 -8.17 6.04 9.83
N LEU A 67 -9.37 5.45 9.78
CA LEU A 67 -10.13 5.29 8.54
C LEU A 67 -10.52 6.64 7.94
N SER A 68 -10.98 7.58 8.77
CA SER A 68 -11.33 8.93 8.33
C SER A 68 -10.13 9.67 7.78
N LEU A 69 -8.97 9.54 8.44
CA LEU A 69 -7.73 10.15 7.99
C LEU A 69 -7.29 9.54 6.65
N SER A 70 -7.41 8.23 6.49
CA SER A 70 -7.11 7.55 5.24
C SER A 70 -8.00 8.05 4.09
N MET A 71 -9.29 8.22 4.35
CA MET A 71 -10.24 8.77 3.36
C MET A 71 -9.90 10.21 3.00
N LEU A 72 -9.50 11.02 3.98
CA LEU A 72 -9.09 12.41 3.76
C LEU A 72 -7.83 12.47 2.89
N LEU A 73 -6.83 11.64 3.20
CA LEU A 73 -5.60 11.56 2.40
C LEU A 73 -5.89 11.13 0.96
N SER A 74 -6.78 10.17 0.77
CA SER A 74 -7.22 9.74 -0.55
C SER A 74 -7.91 10.86 -1.32
N TRP A 75 -8.79 11.59 -0.65
CA TRP A 75 -9.48 12.73 -1.25
C TRP A 75 -8.49 13.82 -1.67
N CYS A 76 -7.56 14.18 -0.80
CA CYS A 76 -6.51 15.14 -1.12
C CYS A 76 -5.64 14.68 -2.29
N SER A 77 -5.34 13.38 -2.35
CA SER A 77 -4.55 12.80 -3.45
C SER A 77 -5.27 12.89 -4.80
N LEU A 78 -6.60 12.78 -4.80
CA LEU A 78 -7.39 12.94 -6.02
C LEU A 78 -7.39 14.38 -6.54
N HIS A 79 -7.33 15.36 -5.64
CA HIS A 79 -7.45 16.78 -6.00
C HIS A 79 -6.11 17.48 -6.18
N SER A 80 -4.99 16.87 -5.78
CA SER A 80 -3.67 17.46 -5.87
C SER A 80 -2.64 16.43 -6.29
N VAL A 81 -2.00 16.66 -7.46
CA VAL A 81 -0.92 15.80 -7.96
C VAL A 81 0.31 15.94 -7.07
N ARG A 82 0.61 17.14 -6.58
CA ARG A 82 1.75 17.37 -5.69
C ARG A 82 1.60 16.64 -4.37
N PHE A 83 0.41 16.67 -3.79
CA PHE A 83 0.12 15.96 -2.55
C PHE A 83 0.25 14.45 -2.74
N ARG A 84 -0.27 13.92 -3.84
CA ARG A 84 -0.15 12.49 -4.16
C ARG A 84 1.31 12.06 -4.32
N SER A 85 2.13 12.87 -5.01
CA SER A 85 3.55 12.59 -5.15
C SER A 85 4.26 12.56 -3.81
N LEU A 86 3.90 13.47 -2.91
CA LEU A 86 4.51 13.55 -1.58
C LEU A 86 4.16 12.35 -0.71
N VAL A 87 2.89 11.95 -0.71
CA VAL A 87 2.37 10.89 0.17
C VAL A 87 2.60 9.50 -0.38
N CYS A 88 2.25 9.28 -1.65
CA CYS A 88 2.30 7.96 -2.29
C CYS A 88 3.59 7.71 -3.07
N GLY A 89 4.34 8.77 -3.37
CA GLY A 89 5.51 8.70 -4.23
C GLY A 89 5.15 8.76 -5.71
N GLU A 90 6.16 8.68 -6.56
CA GLU A 90 6.01 8.72 -8.01
C GLU A 90 6.63 7.47 -8.63
N PRO A 91 6.00 6.91 -9.68
CA PRO A 91 6.65 5.87 -10.46
C PRO A 91 7.92 6.41 -11.11
N ALA A 92 8.97 5.61 -11.14
CA ALA A 92 10.26 5.99 -11.69
C ALA A 92 10.58 5.15 -12.92
N VAL A 93 10.95 5.80 -14.02
CA VAL A 93 11.42 5.11 -15.23
C VAL A 93 12.85 4.63 -15.01
N ILE A 94 13.04 3.32 -14.99
CA ILE A 94 14.34 2.69 -14.73
C ILE A 94 15.06 2.34 -16.03
N ILE A 95 14.33 1.89 -17.05
CA ILE A 95 14.85 1.59 -18.39
C ILE A 95 14.11 2.42 -19.41
N ARG A 96 14.85 3.07 -20.28
CA ARG A 96 14.32 3.83 -21.41
C ARG A 96 15.01 3.40 -22.69
N ASP A 97 14.24 2.85 -23.64
CA ASP A 97 14.74 2.38 -24.93
C ASP A 97 15.92 1.43 -24.81
N GLY A 98 15.83 0.49 -23.88
CA GLY A 98 16.85 -0.51 -23.63
C GLY A 98 18.06 -0.05 -22.83
N LYS A 99 18.07 1.21 -22.39
CA LYS A 99 19.18 1.80 -21.62
C LYS A 99 18.76 2.03 -20.18
N LEU A 100 19.66 1.75 -19.24
CA LEU A 100 19.44 1.97 -17.82
C LEU A 100 19.50 3.46 -17.48
N GLU A 101 18.50 3.91 -16.72
CA GLU A 101 18.48 5.24 -16.09
C GLU A 101 19.15 5.13 -14.71
N GLN A 102 20.47 5.26 -14.68
CA GLN A 102 21.24 5.02 -13.45
C GLN A 102 20.90 5.98 -12.32
N ALA A 103 20.58 7.24 -12.66
CA ALA A 103 20.18 8.23 -11.66
C ALA A 103 18.88 7.84 -10.95
N ALA A 104 17.91 7.30 -11.70
CA ALA A 104 16.64 6.83 -11.13
C ALA A 104 16.85 5.58 -10.25
N MET A 105 17.70 4.66 -10.68
CA MET A 105 18.06 3.49 -9.88
C MET A 105 18.71 3.88 -8.56
N ARG A 106 19.62 4.85 -8.62
CA ARG A 106 20.33 5.34 -7.44
C ARG A 106 19.40 6.04 -6.46
N ARG A 107 18.48 6.87 -6.96
CA ARG A 107 17.48 7.54 -6.12
C ARG A 107 16.54 6.56 -5.42
N ASN A 108 16.17 5.48 -6.09
CA ASN A 108 15.24 4.49 -5.57
C ASN A 108 15.97 3.32 -4.88
N ARG A 109 17.29 3.38 -4.77
CA ARG A 109 18.13 2.34 -4.15
C ARG A 109 17.87 0.96 -4.75
N LEU A 110 17.65 0.91 -6.06
CA LEU A 110 17.43 -0.31 -6.80
C LEU A 110 18.77 -0.80 -7.36
N THR A 111 19.13 -2.03 -7.04
CA THR A 111 20.34 -2.64 -7.58
C THR A 111 20.06 -3.24 -8.94
N LEU A 112 21.13 -3.43 -9.73
CA LEU A 112 21.02 -4.10 -11.03
C LEU A 112 20.51 -5.53 -10.88
N ASP A 113 20.96 -6.23 -9.84
CA ASP A 113 20.53 -7.61 -9.57
C ASP A 113 19.04 -7.68 -9.28
N GLU A 114 18.51 -6.78 -8.49
CA GLU A 114 17.08 -6.68 -8.21
C GLU A 114 16.27 -6.40 -9.47
N LEU A 115 16.77 -5.49 -10.33
CA LEU A 115 16.12 -5.18 -11.59
C LEU A 115 16.08 -6.36 -12.52
N LEU A 116 17.21 -7.06 -12.67
CA LEU A 116 17.29 -8.25 -13.51
C LEU A 116 16.39 -9.37 -13.00
N GLU A 117 16.28 -9.53 -11.68
CA GLU A 117 15.37 -10.49 -11.08
C GLU A 117 13.91 -10.15 -11.42
N ALA A 118 13.53 -8.88 -11.29
CA ALA A 118 12.19 -8.42 -11.62
C ALA A 118 11.86 -8.64 -13.11
N LEU A 119 12.80 -8.40 -13.98
CA LEU A 119 12.64 -8.64 -15.42
C LEU A 119 12.46 -10.13 -15.73
N ARG A 120 13.27 -10.99 -15.11
CA ARG A 120 13.14 -12.45 -15.29
C ARG A 120 11.81 -12.97 -14.80
N ALA A 121 11.28 -12.40 -13.71
CA ALA A 121 9.96 -12.76 -13.19
C ALA A 121 8.85 -12.47 -14.20
N GLN A 122 9.06 -11.53 -15.12
CA GLN A 122 8.12 -11.20 -16.18
C GLN A 122 8.48 -11.82 -17.54
N GLY A 123 9.45 -12.73 -17.56
CA GLY A 123 9.86 -13.44 -18.77
C GLY A 123 10.80 -12.68 -19.69
N VAL A 124 11.39 -11.59 -19.23
CA VAL A 124 12.33 -10.77 -20.00
C VAL A 124 13.75 -11.19 -19.66
N THR A 125 14.53 -11.55 -20.68
CA THR A 125 15.91 -12.01 -20.51
C THR A 125 16.96 -11.01 -20.97
N SER A 126 16.58 -10.01 -21.77
CA SER A 126 17.49 -9.02 -22.32
C SER A 126 17.01 -7.60 -22.05
N LEU A 127 17.91 -6.75 -21.59
CA LEU A 127 17.64 -5.32 -21.37
C LEU A 127 17.31 -4.60 -22.69
N GLY A 128 17.93 -5.02 -23.78
CA GLY A 128 17.71 -4.39 -25.08
C GLY A 128 16.31 -4.56 -25.64
N ASP A 129 15.59 -5.58 -25.19
CA ASP A 129 14.22 -5.85 -25.61
C ASP A 129 13.18 -5.00 -24.87
N VAL A 130 13.60 -4.28 -23.83
CA VAL A 130 12.71 -3.48 -23.00
C VAL A 130 12.68 -2.04 -23.51
N LYS A 131 11.50 -1.56 -23.88
CA LYS A 131 11.32 -0.17 -24.24
C LYS A 131 11.28 0.71 -23.01
N TYR A 132 10.44 0.36 -22.05
CA TYR A 132 10.34 1.05 -20.76
C TYR A 132 10.22 0.02 -19.65
N ALA A 133 10.92 0.27 -18.54
CA ALA A 133 10.67 -0.41 -17.27
C ALA A 133 10.42 0.67 -16.22
N ILE A 134 9.31 0.56 -15.53
CA ILE A 134 8.86 1.55 -14.57
C ILE A 134 8.78 0.89 -13.20
N LEU A 135 9.48 1.46 -12.22
CA LEU A 135 9.36 1.06 -10.83
C LEU A 135 8.12 1.74 -10.24
N GLU A 136 7.10 0.93 -9.97
CA GLU A 136 5.84 1.41 -9.44
C GLU A 136 5.93 1.71 -7.95
N ASN A 137 4.95 2.46 -7.42
CA ASN A 137 4.89 2.80 -6.00
C ASN A 137 4.78 1.58 -5.09
N SER A 138 4.23 0.47 -5.59
CA SER A 138 4.12 -0.80 -4.88
C SER A 138 5.45 -1.56 -4.76
N GLY A 139 6.50 -1.10 -5.42
CA GLY A 139 7.78 -1.78 -5.50
C GLY A 139 7.89 -2.77 -6.67
N GLN A 140 6.82 -2.99 -7.41
CA GLN A 140 6.84 -3.84 -8.59
C GLN A 140 7.39 -3.09 -9.80
N VAL A 141 7.95 -3.83 -10.74
CA VAL A 141 8.49 -3.27 -11.99
C VAL A 141 7.55 -3.63 -13.13
N SER A 142 7.00 -2.61 -13.78
CA SER A 142 6.18 -2.78 -14.97
C SER A 142 7.08 -2.69 -16.22
N VAL A 143 6.93 -3.63 -17.14
CA VAL A 143 7.77 -3.72 -18.34
C VAL A 143 6.93 -3.51 -19.57
N LEU A 144 7.39 -2.59 -20.43
CA LEU A 144 6.82 -2.33 -21.76
C LEU A 144 7.87 -2.72 -22.82
N LEU A 145 7.50 -3.61 -23.70
CA LEU A 145 8.39 -4.12 -24.75
C LEU A 145 8.27 -3.36 -26.06
#